data_a993dd4e928440138cc21ed1daebf0ed
#
_entry.id   a993dd4e928440138cc21ed1daebf0ed
#
_cell.length_a   1.000
_cell.length_b   1.000
_cell.length_c   1.000
_cell.angle_alpha   90.00
_cell.angle_beta   90.00
_cell.angle_gamma   90.00
#
_symmetry.space_group_name_H-M   'P 1'
#
loop_
_entity.id
_entity.type
_entity.pdbx_description
1 polymer ?
#
loop_
_entity_poly.entity_id
_entity_poly.type
_entity_poly.pdbx_seq_one_letter_code
_entity_poly.pdbx_strand_id
1 'polypeptide(L)'
;VPAKLTVSRLYPEILDETAAAEADSVGESAVVFDDEAPAPGFISGKSGVRGSDIGSATHVFMQFCDFERFARDGAEDELCRLTDDGFISRKMAEIVDIRALERFRESTFFGRMRRAVRMEREFRFNSARAAKDFTADPELKKLLEESGTELIVQGVVDAVFEEADKTLVLVDYKTDRFTREQLRDSAECERILTERHSNQLTYYRDICGEIFGRKIDETYIYSLSLGREILIY
;
A
#
# COMPACT_ATOMS: atom_id res chain seq x y z
N VAL A 1 -21.26 0.04 -19.14
CA VAL A 1 -20.75 -0.13 -17.76
C VAL A 1 -19.36 0.46 -17.78
N PRO A 2 -19.02 1.43 -16.90
CA PRO A 2 -17.67 2.00 -16.86
C PRO A 2 -16.63 0.91 -16.52
N ALA A 3 -15.49 0.95 -17.20
CA ALA A 3 -14.38 0.06 -16.89
C ALA A 3 -13.81 0.38 -15.50
N LYS A 4 -13.44 -0.65 -14.73
CA LYS A 4 -12.83 -0.49 -13.42
C LYS A 4 -11.32 -0.70 -13.51
N LEU A 5 -10.56 0.20 -12.89
CA LEU A 5 -9.11 0.13 -12.77
C LEU A 5 -8.69 0.21 -11.31
N THR A 6 -7.70 -0.56 -10.92
CA THR A 6 -7.04 -0.39 -9.61
C THR A 6 -5.81 0.51 -9.75
N VAL A 7 -5.47 1.26 -8.71
CA VAL A 7 -4.29 2.15 -8.72
C VAL A 7 -3.01 1.36 -9.00
N SER A 8 -2.88 0.17 -8.45
CA SER A 8 -1.74 -0.73 -8.71
C SER A 8 -1.61 -1.15 -10.18
N ARG A 9 -2.71 -1.19 -10.96
CA ARG A 9 -2.66 -1.46 -12.41
C ARG A 9 -2.36 -0.22 -13.26
N LEU A 10 -2.60 0.96 -12.71
CA LEU A 10 -2.21 2.22 -13.38
C LEU A 10 -0.69 2.44 -13.35
N TYR A 11 -0.04 1.89 -12.36
CA TYR A 11 1.40 2.02 -12.13
C TYR A 11 2.00 0.62 -11.94
N PRO A 12 2.19 -0.16 -13.03
CA PRO A 12 2.67 -1.55 -12.96
C PRO A 12 4.08 -1.68 -12.37
N GLU A 13 4.87 -0.61 -12.34
CA GLU A 13 6.17 -0.55 -11.65
C GLU A 13 6.07 -0.78 -10.14
N ILE A 14 4.87 -0.69 -9.56
CA ILE A 14 4.59 -0.96 -8.15
C ILE A 14 4.52 -2.48 -7.88
N LEU A 15 4.24 -3.27 -8.93
CA LEU A 15 4.25 -4.72 -8.80
C LEU A 15 5.70 -5.17 -8.62
N ASP A 16 5.96 -5.84 -7.50
CA ASP A 16 7.25 -6.43 -7.17
C ASP A 16 7.81 -7.20 -8.39
N GLU A 17 9.12 -7.10 -8.66
CA GLU A 17 9.77 -7.75 -9.83
C GLU A 17 9.45 -9.26 -9.92
N THR A 18 9.13 -9.90 -8.80
CA THR A 18 8.69 -11.29 -8.75
C THR A 18 7.28 -11.51 -9.32
N ALA A 19 6.40 -10.51 -9.25
CA ALA A 19 5.07 -10.57 -9.86
C ALA A 19 5.10 -10.20 -11.36
N ALA A 20 6.01 -9.33 -11.78
CA ALA A 20 6.22 -8.96 -13.18
C ALA A 20 6.75 -10.13 -14.03
N ALA A 21 7.66 -10.94 -13.47
CA ALA A 21 8.22 -12.11 -14.14
C ALA A 21 7.18 -13.24 -14.39
N GLU A 22 6.06 -13.26 -13.68
CA GLU A 22 4.96 -14.20 -13.94
C GLU A 22 3.92 -13.66 -14.93
N ALA A 23 3.80 -12.36 -15.09
CA ALA A 23 2.91 -11.75 -16.07
C ALA A 23 3.40 -11.96 -17.52
N ASP A 24 4.72 -12.01 -17.73
CA ASP A 24 5.33 -12.28 -19.05
C ASP A 24 5.19 -13.74 -19.51
N SER A 25 4.78 -14.66 -18.64
CA SER A 25 4.58 -16.07 -18.98
C SER A 25 3.17 -16.41 -19.46
N VAL A 26 2.23 -15.47 -19.43
CA VAL A 26 0.87 -15.65 -19.94
C VAL A 26 0.74 -14.81 -21.21
N GLY A 27 0.95 -15.47 -22.36
CA GLY A 27 0.78 -14.89 -23.68
C GLY A 27 -0.60 -14.29 -23.89
N GLU A 28 -0.61 -13.28 -24.75
CA GLU A 28 -1.76 -12.61 -25.38
C GLU A 28 -3.08 -13.36 -25.22
N SER A 29 -3.99 -12.84 -24.45
CA SER A 29 -5.42 -12.76 -24.76
C SER A 29 -6.27 -12.34 -23.57
N ALA A 30 -7.21 -11.47 -23.88
CA ALA A 30 -8.41 -11.14 -23.11
C ALA A 30 -8.20 -10.35 -21.82
N VAL A 31 -8.73 -9.15 -21.87
CA VAL A 31 -9.12 -8.37 -20.68
C VAL A 31 -10.13 -9.21 -19.89
N VAL A 32 -9.64 -10.01 -18.97
CA VAL A 32 -10.47 -10.68 -17.98
C VAL A 32 -10.66 -9.70 -16.84
N PHE A 33 -11.86 -9.19 -16.71
CA PHE A 33 -12.29 -8.45 -15.55
C PHE A 33 -12.47 -9.44 -14.40
N ASP A 34 -11.45 -9.60 -13.57
CA ASP A 34 -11.56 -10.40 -12.36
C ASP A 34 -11.81 -9.45 -11.18
N ASP A 35 -12.92 -9.68 -10.50
CA ASP A 35 -13.44 -8.84 -9.40
C ASP A 35 -12.67 -9.07 -8.07
N GLU A 36 -11.64 -9.91 -8.07
CA GLU A 36 -10.86 -10.26 -6.88
C GLU A 36 -9.40 -9.80 -7.03
N ALA A 37 -8.88 -9.14 -5.99
CA ALA A 37 -7.45 -8.96 -5.85
C ALA A 37 -6.76 -10.33 -5.92
N PRO A 38 -5.58 -10.47 -6.57
CA PRO A 38 -4.91 -11.76 -6.68
C PRO A 38 -4.70 -12.35 -5.29
N ALA A 39 -5.21 -13.56 -5.09
CA ALA A 39 -5.06 -14.26 -3.80
C ALA A 39 -3.57 -14.45 -3.49
N PRO A 40 -3.13 -14.19 -2.24
CA PRO A 40 -1.76 -14.43 -1.82
C PRO A 40 -1.28 -15.82 -2.19
N GLY A 41 0.00 -15.98 -2.60
CA GLY A 41 0.54 -17.22 -3.14
C GLY A 41 0.43 -18.43 -2.19
N PHE A 42 0.39 -18.19 -0.86
CA PHE A 42 0.17 -19.24 0.14
C PHE A 42 -1.25 -19.86 0.09
N ILE A 43 -2.24 -19.17 -0.48
CA ILE A 43 -3.60 -19.70 -0.69
C ILE A 43 -3.63 -20.60 -1.94
N SER A 44 -2.82 -20.30 -2.95
CA SER A 44 -2.78 -21.04 -4.22
C SER A 44 -1.99 -22.35 -4.18
N GLY A 45 -1.42 -22.74 -3.04
CA GLY A 45 -0.71 -24.03 -2.85
C GLY A 45 0.66 -24.10 -3.53
N LYS A 46 1.20 -23.01 -4.08
CA LYS A 46 2.55 -22.96 -4.64
C LYS A 46 3.58 -22.92 -3.51
N SER A 47 4.57 -23.80 -3.56
CA SER A 47 5.61 -23.93 -2.54
C SER A 47 6.61 -22.77 -2.63
N GLY A 48 6.63 -21.90 -1.61
CA GLY A 48 7.56 -20.78 -1.41
C GLY A 48 6.85 -19.54 -0.88
N VAL A 49 7.42 -18.90 0.16
CA VAL A 49 6.94 -17.61 0.66
C VAL A 49 7.49 -16.53 -0.25
N ARG A 50 6.61 -15.75 -0.87
CA ARG A 50 6.97 -14.62 -1.74
C ARG A 50 7.04 -13.32 -0.95
N GLY A 51 7.74 -12.33 -1.49
CA GLY A 51 7.76 -10.98 -0.93
C GLY A 51 6.35 -10.38 -0.80
N SER A 52 5.49 -10.59 -1.81
CA SER A 52 4.08 -10.20 -1.80
C SER A 52 3.26 -10.82 -0.66
N ASP A 53 3.56 -12.07 -0.26
CA ASP A 53 2.85 -12.74 0.83
C ASP A 53 3.20 -12.10 2.19
N ILE A 54 4.48 -11.71 2.37
CA ILE A 54 4.94 -11.00 3.58
C ILE A 54 4.32 -9.61 3.62
N GLY A 55 4.28 -8.89 2.48
CA GLY A 55 3.60 -7.62 2.35
C GLY A 55 2.13 -7.73 2.78
N SER A 56 1.38 -8.65 2.18
CA SER A 56 -0.03 -8.87 2.50
C SER A 56 -0.25 -9.20 3.98
N ALA A 57 0.58 -10.06 4.57
CA ALA A 57 0.47 -10.41 5.99
C ALA A 57 0.75 -9.20 6.90
N THR A 58 1.72 -8.37 6.54
CA THR A 58 2.04 -7.13 7.27
C THR A 58 0.90 -6.12 7.19
N HIS A 59 0.31 -5.91 6.00
CA HIS A 59 -0.84 -5.01 5.85
C HIS A 59 -2.04 -5.48 6.68
N VAL A 60 -2.35 -6.78 6.70
CA VAL A 60 -3.41 -7.33 7.55
C VAL A 60 -3.12 -7.10 9.04
N PHE A 61 -1.86 -7.28 9.47
CA PHE A 61 -1.46 -6.93 10.85
C PHE A 61 -1.74 -5.45 11.13
N MET A 62 -1.26 -4.54 10.29
CA MET A 62 -1.41 -3.09 10.46
C MET A 62 -2.88 -2.65 10.42
N GLN A 63 -3.71 -3.32 9.62
CA GLN A 63 -5.14 -3.07 9.53
C GLN A 63 -5.87 -3.35 10.85
N PHE A 64 -5.61 -4.49 11.48
CA PHE A 64 -6.39 -4.99 12.62
C PHE A 64 -5.70 -4.85 13.97
N CYS A 65 -4.43 -4.40 13.98
CA CYS A 65 -3.65 -4.19 15.18
C CYS A 65 -4.32 -3.18 16.13
N ASP A 66 -4.45 -3.54 17.40
CA ASP A 66 -4.76 -2.60 18.48
C ASP A 66 -3.47 -1.89 18.89
N PHE A 67 -3.32 -0.61 18.53
CA PHE A 67 -2.10 0.14 18.75
C PHE A 67 -1.75 0.30 20.23
N GLU A 68 -2.74 0.34 21.14
CA GLU A 68 -2.47 0.42 22.56
C GLU A 68 -1.95 -0.91 23.12
N ARG A 69 -2.52 -2.01 22.69
CA ARG A 69 -2.01 -3.36 23.03
C ARG A 69 -0.64 -3.59 22.44
N PHE A 70 -0.48 -3.30 21.16
CA PHE A 70 0.80 -3.45 20.46
C PHE A 70 1.91 -2.64 21.13
N ALA A 71 1.63 -1.40 21.53
CA ALA A 71 2.58 -0.57 22.25
C ALA A 71 2.98 -1.14 23.62
N ARG A 72 2.03 -1.75 24.34
CA ARG A 72 2.23 -2.28 25.67
C ARG A 72 2.84 -3.68 25.67
N ASP A 73 2.30 -4.57 24.84
CA ASP A 73 2.53 -6.00 24.92
C ASP A 73 3.53 -6.50 23.85
N GLY A 74 3.75 -5.72 22.77
CA GLY A 74 4.66 -6.07 21.68
C GLY A 74 4.01 -6.76 20.48
N ALA A 75 4.83 -7.00 19.44
CA ALA A 75 4.37 -7.54 18.17
C ALA A 75 3.93 -9.02 18.27
N GLU A 76 4.64 -9.83 19.06
CA GLU A 76 4.34 -11.26 19.20
C GLU A 76 2.98 -11.47 19.86
N ASP A 77 2.70 -10.78 20.97
CA ASP A 77 1.46 -10.90 21.72
C ASP A 77 0.28 -10.38 20.90
N GLU A 78 0.46 -9.27 20.18
CA GLU A 78 -0.59 -8.74 19.31
C GLU A 78 -0.85 -9.65 18.09
N LEU A 79 0.20 -10.23 17.50
CA LEU A 79 0.05 -11.21 16.42
C LEU A 79 -0.66 -12.48 16.89
N CYS A 80 -0.35 -12.94 18.09
CA CYS A 80 -1.02 -14.08 18.73
C CYS A 80 -2.53 -13.78 18.87
N ARG A 81 -2.87 -12.61 19.43
CA ARG A 81 -4.27 -12.16 19.56
C ARG A 81 -4.98 -12.11 18.20
N LEU A 82 -4.36 -11.50 17.19
CA LEU A 82 -4.95 -11.40 15.84
C LEU A 82 -5.20 -12.77 15.20
N THR A 83 -4.32 -13.73 15.52
CA THR A 83 -4.46 -15.12 15.04
C THR A 83 -5.57 -15.84 15.76
N ASP A 84 -5.68 -15.70 17.08
CA ASP A 84 -6.71 -16.32 17.90
C ASP A 84 -8.09 -15.75 17.60
N ASP A 85 -8.18 -14.44 17.34
CA ASP A 85 -9.41 -13.75 16.95
C ASP A 85 -9.78 -14.00 15.46
N GLY A 86 -8.93 -14.68 14.69
CA GLY A 86 -9.18 -15.05 13.29
C GLY A 86 -8.98 -13.94 12.26
N PHE A 87 -8.38 -12.81 12.62
CA PHE A 87 -8.02 -11.75 11.68
C PHE A 87 -6.84 -12.12 10.79
N ILE A 88 -5.90 -12.89 11.33
CA ILE A 88 -4.71 -13.38 10.61
C ILE A 88 -4.70 -14.90 10.67
N SER A 89 -4.53 -15.56 9.52
CA SER A 89 -4.36 -17.02 9.51
C SER A 89 -3.00 -17.41 10.10
N ARG A 90 -2.88 -18.62 10.66
CA ARG A 90 -1.61 -19.14 11.19
C ARG A 90 -0.48 -19.09 10.16
N LYS A 91 -0.78 -19.41 8.89
CA LYS A 91 0.20 -19.34 7.80
C LYS A 91 0.69 -17.92 7.54
N MET A 92 -0.19 -16.94 7.62
CA MET A 92 0.20 -15.52 7.50
C MET A 92 1.04 -15.09 8.70
N ALA A 93 0.66 -15.50 9.91
CA ALA A 93 1.40 -15.17 11.13
C ALA A 93 2.85 -15.68 11.10
N GLU A 94 3.09 -16.88 10.53
CA GLU A 94 4.42 -17.47 10.39
C GLU A 94 5.39 -16.67 9.49
N ILE A 95 4.87 -15.85 8.58
CA ILE A 95 5.67 -15.09 7.61
C ILE A 95 5.84 -13.62 7.94
N VAL A 96 5.12 -13.11 8.95
CA VAL A 96 5.26 -11.72 9.42
C VAL A 96 6.66 -11.48 10.00
N ASP A 97 7.31 -10.40 9.61
CA ASP A 97 8.58 -9.98 10.20
C ASP A 97 8.36 -9.26 11.53
N ILE A 98 8.34 -10.03 12.61
CA ILE A 98 8.20 -9.53 13.99
C ILE A 98 9.22 -8.44 14.31
N ARG A 99 10.49 -8.60 13.86
CA ARG A 99 11.53 -7.61 14.13
C ARG A 99 11.27 -6.29 13.44
N ALA A 100 10.70 -6.32 12.23
CA ALA A 100 10.31 -5.11 11.53
C ALA A 100 9.15 -4.40 12.24
N LEU A 101 8.17 -5.16 12.73
CA LEU A 101 7.07 -4.63 13.53
C LEU A 101 7.54 -4.03 14.87
N GLU A 102 8.50 -4.67 15.56
CA GLU A 102 9.07 -4.11 16.78
C GLU A 102 9.81 -2.79 16.52
N ARG A 103 10.58 -2.69 15.43
CA ARG A 103 11.19 -1.41 15.03
C ARG A 103 10.15 -0.34 14.76
N PHE A 104 9.04 -0.70 14.12
CA PHE A 104 7.92 0.22 13.91
C PHE A 104 7.32 0.68 15.24
N ARG A 105 7.05 -0.25 16.15
CA ARG A 105 6.53 0.02 17.49
C ARG A 105 7.38 1.02 18.29
N GLU A 106 8.70 0.92 18.15
CA GLU A 106 9.67 1.79 18.82
C GLU A 106 9.89 3.13 18.09
N SER A 107 9.35 3.30 16.88
CA SER A 107 9.56 4.51 16.10
C SER A 107 8.78 5.72 16.64
N THR A 108 9.33 6.90 16.40
CA THR A 108 8.63 8.17 16.67
C THR A 108 7.37 8.30 15.82
N PHE A 109 7.38 7.73 14.62
CA PHE A 109 6.24 7.74 13.70
C PHE A 109 5.04 6.98 14.27
N PHE A 110 5.25 5.77 14.80
CA PHE A 110 4.21 5.04 15.52
C PHE A 110 3.66 5.83 16.71
N GLY A 111 4.55 6.54 17.43
CA GLY A 111 4.14 7.44 18.48
C GLY A 111 3.24 8.59 17.99
N ARG A 112 3.46 9.13 16.80
CA ARG A 112 2.56 10.09 16.14
C ARG A 112 1.20 9.47 15.87
N MET A 113 1.17 8.31 15.23
CA MET A 113 -0.05 7.60 14.87
C MET A 113 -0.92 7.29 16.10
N ARG A 114 -0.31 6.82 17.19
CA ARG A 114 -1.04 6.55 18.46
C ARG A 114 -1.70 7.78 19.07
N ARG A 115 -1.10 8.96 18.89
CA ARG A 115 -1.65 10.22 19.41
C ARG A 115 -2.62 10.91 18.45
N ALA A 116 -2.87 10.32 17.29
CA ALA A 116 -3.79 10.86 16.32
C ALA A 116 -5.19 11.02 16.92
N VAL A 117 -5.84 12.14 16.65
CA VAL A 117 -7.22 12.41 17.11
C VAL A 117 -8.25 11.66 16.27
N ARG A 118 -7.88 11.32 15.03
CA ARG A 118 -8.67 10.51 14.12
C ARG A 118 -7.74 9.70 13.23
N MET A 119 -8.11 8.45 12.94
CA MET A 119 -7.38 7.59 12.02
C MET A 119 -8.34 6.69 11.24
N GLU A 120 -8.12 6.64 9.93
CA GLU A 120 -8.74 5.66 9.03
C GLU A 120 -7.64 4.72 8.55
N ARG A 121 -7.86 3.40 8.65
CA ARG A 121 -6.93 2.36 8.16
C ARG A 121 -7.59 1.55 7.07
N GLU A 122 -6.83 1.13 6.07
CA GLU A 122 -7.35 0.44 4.88
C GLU A 122 -8.54 1.21 4.26
N PHE A 123 -8.32 2.52 4.10
CA PHE A 123 -9.34 3.42 3.58
C PHE A 123 -9.58 3.14 2.10
N ARG A 124 -10.73 2.56 1.79
CA ARG A 124 -11.12 2.18 0.44
C ARG A 124 -11.84 3.30 -0.25
N PHE A 125 -11.46 3.58 -1.49
CA PHE A 125 -12.12 4.58 -2.30
C PHE A 125 -12.47 4.07 -3.70
N ASN A 126 -13.51 4.68 -4.27
CA ASN A 126 -13.85 4.58 -5.68
C ASN A 126 -13.99 6.00 -6.21
N SER A 127 -13.26 6.36 -7.25
CA SER A 127 -13.29 7.67 -7.84
C SER A 127 -13.54 7.59 -9.34
N ALA A 128 -14.52 8.36 -9.85
CA ALA A 128 -14.71 8.51 -11.28
C ALA A 128 -13.66 9.49 -11.82
N ARG A 129 -12.96 9.07 -12.87
CA ARG A 129 -11.91 9.85 -13.53
C ARG A 129 -12.11 9.84 -15.02
N ALA A 130 -11.79 10.96 -15.68
CA ALA A 130 -11.85 11.04 -17.13
C ALA A 130 -10.87 10.04 -17.76
N ALA A 131 -11.37 9.17 -18.64
CA ALA A 131 -10.56 8.14 -19.26
C ALA A 131 -9.37 8.71 -20.06
N LYS A 132 -9.50 9.94 -20.56
CA LYS A 132 -8.42 10.67 -21.26
C LYS A 132 -7.16 10.89 -20.43
N ASP A 133 -7.26 10.86 -19.09
CA ASP A 133 -6.12 11.10 -18.20
C ASP A 133 -5.21 9.87 -18.07
N PHE A 134 -5.66 8.71 -18.59
CA PHE A 134 -4.96 7.44 -18.51
C PHE A 134 -4.34 6.98 -19.85
N THR A 135 -4.23 7.87 -20.82
CA THR A 135 -3.59 7.57 -22.11
C THR A 135 -2.60 8.67 -22.50
N ALA A 136 -1.45 8.24 -23.01
CA ALA A 136 -0.46 9.14 -23.60
C ALA A 136 -0.69 9.35 -25.10
N ASP A 137 -1.57 8.53 -25.74
CA ASP A 137 -1.90 8.64 -27.17
C ASP A 137 -2.77 9.86 -27.43
N PRO A 138 -2.31 10.86 -28.22
CA PRO A 138 -3.03 12.10 -28.47
C PRO A 138 -4.38 11.90 -29.22
N GLU A 139 -4.46 10.94 -30.13
CA GLU A 139 -5.67 10.66 -30.90
C GLU A 139 -6.73 10.01 -30.00
N LEU A 140 -6.31 9.00 -29.24
CA LEU A 140 -7.18 8.33 -28.27
C LEU A 140 -7.63 9.30 -27.17
N LYS A 141 -6.75 10.17 -26.68
CA LYS A 141 -7.07 11.20 -25.68
C LYS A 141 -8.19 12.13 -26.18
N LYS A 142 -8.10 12.58 -27.43
CA LYS A 142 -9.11 13.42 -28.06
C LYS A 142 -10.47 12.71 -28.18
N LEU A 143 -10.47 11.46 -28.65
CA LEU A 143 -11.69 10.64 -28.74
C LEU A 143 -12.35 10.43 -27.36
N LEU A 144 -11.56 10.15 -26.34
CA LEU A 144 -12.05 9.95 -24.97
C LEU A 144 -12.58 11.26 -24.36
N GLU A 145 -11.97 12.40 -24.71
CA GLU A 145 -12.46 13.72 -24.30
C GLU A 145 -13.80 14.06 -24.96
N GLU A 146 -13.92 13.83 -26.28
CA GLU A 146 -15.16 14.06 -27.02
C GLU A 146 -16.30 13.12 -26.58
N SER A 147 -15.98 11.90 -26.19
CA SER A 147 -16.96 10.92 -25.68
C SER A 147 -17.40 11.17 -24.24
N GLY A 148 -16.63 11.95 -23.46
CA GLY A 148 -16.86 12.12 -22.03
C GLY A 148 -16.76 10.82 -21.22
N THR A 149 -15.97 9.84 -21.71
CA THR A 149 -15.86 8.53 -21.07
C THR A 149 -15.16 8.65 -19.71
N GLU A 150 -15.75 8.04 -18.70
CA GLU A 150 -15.17 7.95 -17.35
C GLU A 150 -14.77 6.50 -17.00
N LEU A 151 -13.74 6.38 -16.19
CA LEU A 151 -13.28 5.14 -15.57
C LEU A 151 -13.52 5.22 -14.07
N ILE A 152 -13.88 4.11 -13.45
CA ILE A 152 -13.89 3.99 -12.00
C ILE A 152 -12.50 3.51 -11.55
N VAL A 153 -11.79 4.37 -10.85
CA VAL A 153 -10.50 4.02 -10.23
C VAL A 153 -10.74 3.67 -8.78
N GLN A 154 -10.27 2.49 -8.41
CA GLN A 154 -10.37 1.96 -7.05
C GLN A 154 -8.99 1.92 -6.40
N GLY A 155 -8.93 2.17 -5.11
CA GLY A 155 -7.70 2.05 -4.33
C GLY A 155 -7.98 1.82 -2.86
N VAL A 156 -6.92 1.43 -2.18
CA VAL A 156 -6.89 1.28 -0.72
C VAL A 156 -5.68 2.05 -0.23
N VAL A 157 -5.89 2.95 0.71
CA VAL A 157 -4.84 3.70 1.39
C VAL A 157 -4.63 3.05 2.75
N ASP A 158 -3.39 2.71 3.09
CA ASP A 158 -3.08 1.95 4.30
C ASP A 158 -3.51 2.67 5.57
N ALA A 159 -3.14 3.95 5.70
CA ALA A 159 -3.67 4.79 6.76
C ALA A 159 -3.66 6.28 6.41
N VAL A 160 -4.71 6.98 6.89
CA VAL A 160 -4.76 8.44 6.95
C VAL A 160 -5.12 8.84 8.38
N PHE A 161 -4.36 9.76 8.97
CA PHE A 161 -4.62 10.20 10.33
C PHE A 161 -4.50 11.71 10.49
N GLU A 162 -5.24 12.24 11.46
CA GLU A 162 -5.25 13.67 11.82
C GLU A 162 -4.59 13.84 13.19
N GLU A 163 -3.60 14.72 13.28
CA GLU A 163 -2.96 15.10 14.52
C GLU A 163 -3.74 16.19 15.28
N ALA A 164 -3.37 16.46 16.52
CA ALA A 164 -4.08 17.42 17.38
C ALA A 164 -4.03 18.86 16.83
N ASP A 165 -2.98 19.22 16.10
CA ASP A 165 -2.82 20.51 15.41
C ASP A 165 -3.54 20.59 14.06
N LYS A 166 -4.29 19.56 13.71
CA LYS A 166 -5.03 19.42 12.44
C LYS A 166 -4.17 19.01 11.24
N THR A 167 -2.90 18.68 11.41
CA THR A 167 -2.09 18.10 10.34
C THR A 167 -2.70 16.78 9.88
N LEU A 168 -2.96 16.66 8.57
CA LEU A 168 -3.51 15.46 7.96
C LEU A 168 -2.39 14.68 7.26
N VAL A 169 -2.15 13.48 7.72
CA VAL A 169 -1.02 12.64 7.31
C VAL A 169 -1.51 11.39 6.60
N LEU A 170 -0.95 11.10 5.44
CA LEU A 170 -1.14 9.85 4.71
C LEU A 170 0.12 8.99 4.84
N VAL A 171 -0.03 7.72 5.13
CA VAL A 171 1.06 6.76 5.15
C VAL A 171 0.71 5.50 4.39
N ASP A 172 1.72 4.98 3.70
CA ASP A 172 1.69 3.74 2.95
C ASP A 172 2.85 2.85 3.45
N TYR A 173 2.54 1.62 3.89
CA TYR A 173 3.53 0.70 4.43
C TYR A 173 4.19 -0.11 3.32
N LYS A 174 5.52 -0.14 3.31
CA LYS A 174 6.29 -0.88 2.31
C LYS A 174 7.20 -1.91 2.97
N THR A 175 7.18 -3.12 2.41
CA THR A 175 8.02 -4.25 2.82
C THR A 175 9.10 -4.57 1.79
N ASP A 176 9.40 -3.62 0.89
CA ASP A 176 10.46 -3.74 -0.12
C ASP A 176 11.76 -4.25 0.50
N ARG A 177 12.41 -5.18 -0.17
CA ARG A 177 13.68 -5.73 0.27
C ARG A 177 14.84 -5.07 -0.46
N PHE A 178 15.92 -4.91 0.25
CA PHE A 178 17.16 -4.34 -0.27
C PHE A 178 18.30 -5.36 -0.19
N THR A 179 19.20 -5.29 -1.15
CA THR A 179 20.44 -6.06 -1.07
C THR A 179 21.34 -5.52 0.05
N ARG A 180 22.30 -6.34 0.50
CA ARG A 180 23.27 -5.90 1.52
C ARG A 180 24.11 -4.70 1.07
N GLU A 181 24.30 -4.54 -0.24
CA GLU A 181 25.02 -3.40 -0.83
C GLU A 181 24.18 -2.14 -0.74
N GLN A 182 22.90 -2.18 -1.15
CA GLN A 182 21.97 -1.06 -1.05
C GLN A 182 21.78 -0.60 0.40
N LEU A 183 21.69 -1.53 1.37
CA LEU A 183 21.55 -1.19 2.78
C LEU A 183 22.74 -0.43 3.38
N ARG A 184 23.89 -0.32 2.67
CA ARG A 184 25.04 0.50 3.09
C ARG A 184 24.85 1.97 2.76
N ASP A 185 23.99 2.25 1.79
CA ASP A 185 23.62 3.62 1.40
C ASP A 185 22.11 3.83 1.63
N SER A 186 21.83 4.44 2.74
CA SER A 186 20.47 4.75 3.16
C SER A 186 19.76 5.71 2.21
N ALA A 187 20.49 6.66 1.61
CA ALA A 187 19.93 7.62 0.66
C ALA A 187 19.54 6.93 -0.65
N GLU A 188 20.30 5.92 -1.07
CA GLU A 188 19.98 5.11 -2.24
C GLU A 188 18.70 4.30 -2.02
N CYS A 189 18.53 3.69 -0.84
CA CYS A 189 17.28 2.98 -0.50
C CYS A 189 16.05 3.91 -0.54
N GLU A 190 16.17 5.12 0.02
CA GLU A 190 15.11 6.13 -0.03
C GLU A 190 14.79 6.55 -1.46
N ARG A 191 15.83 6.79 -2.28
CA ARG A 191 15.64 7.13 -3.68
C ARG A 191 14.88 6.05 -4.43
N ILE A 192 15.26 4.79 -4.26
CA ILE A 192 14.58 3.64 -4.88
C ILE A 192 13.10 3.59 -4.48
N LEU A 193 12.79 3.73 -3.18
CA LEU A 193 11.40 3.72 -2.71
C LEU A 193 10.61 4.90 -3.26
N THR A 194 11.20 6.09 -3.25
CA THR A 194 10.55 7.30 -3.77
C THR A 194 10.26 7.15 -5.25
N GLU A 195 11.23 6.74 -6.07
CA GLU A 195 11.06 6.55 -7.51
C GLU A 195 9.99 5.50 -7.82
N ARG A 196 9.94 4.41 -7.05
CA ARG A 196 8.99 3.32 -7.26
C ARG A 196 7.57 3.68 -6.86
N HIS A 197 7.38 4.42 -5.78
CA HIS A 197 6.07 4.57 -5.15
C HIS A 197 5.47 5.98 -5.18
N SER A 198 6.23 7.01 -5.59
CA SER A 198 5.75 8.41 -5.57
C SER A 198 4.50 8.63 -6.43
N ASN A 199 4.39 7.99 -7.59
CA ASN A 199 3.22 8.13 -8.46
C ASN A 199 1.93 7.63 -7.78
N GLN A 200 1.99 6.48 -7.11
CA GLN A 200 0.88 5.94 -6.33
C GLN A 200 0.48 6.90 -5.22
N LEU A 201 1.45 7.39 -4.46
CA LEU A 201 1.22 8.26 -3.32
C LEU A 201 0.70 9.64 -3.73
N THR A 202 1.16 10.19 -4.85
CA THR A 202 0.59 11.42 -5.44
C THR A 202 -0.89 11.23 -5.71
N TYR A 203 -1.24 10.11 -6.34
CA TYR A 203 -2.62 9.80 -6.67
C TYR A 203 -3.48 9.63 -5.40
N TYR A 204 -2.99 8.89 -4.40
CA TYR A 204 -3.67 8.70 -3.13
C TYR A 204 -3.86 10.03 -2.38
N ARG A 205 -2.83 10.86 -2.33
CA ARG A 205 -2.89 12.19 -1.71
C ARG A 205 -3.98 13.06 -2.34
N ASP A 206 -4.03 13.11 -3.67
CA ASP A 206 -4.98 13.95 -4.39
C ASP A 206 -6.41 13.45 -4.18
N ILE A 207 -6.66 12.14 -4.30
CA ILE A 207 -7.97 11.52 -4.06
C ILE A 207 -8.44 11.72 -2.61
N CYS A 208 -7.57 11.45 -1.65
CA CYS A 208 -7.92 11.65 -0.24
C CYS A 208 -8.20 13.13 0.05
N GLY A 209 -7.43 14.05 -0.55
CA GLY A 209 -7.68 15.48 -0.43
C GLY A 209 -9.07 15.87 -0.94
N GLU A 210 -9.50 15.32 -2.07
CA GLU A 210 -10.85 15.53 -2.59
C GLU A 210 -11.94 14.96 -1.67
N ILE A 211 -11.76 13.71 -1.20
CA ILE A 211 -12.75 13.03 -0.35
C ILE A 211 -12.89 13.72 1.01
N PHE A 212 -11.79 14.12 1.62
CA PHE A 212 -11.79 14.80 2.93
C PHE A 212 -12.10 16.30 2.82
N GLY A 213 -12.17 16.85 1.59
CA GLY A 213 -12.45 18.28 1.34
C GLY A 213 -11.32 19.20 1.84
N ARG A 214 -10.11 18.67 2.03
CA ARG A 214 -8.92 19.40 2.49
C ARG A 214 -7.65 18.72 2.02
N LYS A 215 -6.57 19.51 1.88
CA LYS A 215 -5.27 18.99 1.44
C LYS A 215 -4.71 17.99 2.47
N ILE A 216 -4.06 16.93 1.98
CA ILE A 216 -3.15 16.11 2.79
C ILE A 216 -1.87 16.92 3.00
N ASP A 217 -1.50 17.15 4.24
CA ASP A 217 -0.37 18.01 4.59
C ASP A 217 0.97 17.29 4.44
N GLU A 218 1.01 16.01 4.86
CA GLU A 218 2.20 15.18 4.79
C GLU A 218 1.86 13.80 4.20
N THR A 219 2.76 13.27 3.37
CA THR A 219 2.61 11.94 2.77
C THR A 219 3.89 11.16 2.94
N TYR A 220 3.80 9.99 3.56
CA TYR A 220 4.94 9.15 3.90
C TYR A 220 4.86 7.75 3.30
N ILE A 221 6.03 7.22 2.97
CA ILE A 221 6.28 5.79 2.97
C ILE A 221 6.84 5.42 4.34
N TYR A 222 6.26 4.43 5.01
CA TYR A 222 6.94 3.79 6.12
C TYR A 222 7.58 2.48 5.64
N SER A 223 8.89 2.45 5.54
CA SER A 223 9.63 1.26 5.14
C SER A 223 9.88 0.35 6.33
N LEU A 224 9.19 -0.80 6.38
CA LEU A 224 9.38 -1.81 7.43
C LEU A 224 10.81 -2.38 7.39
N SER A 225 11.39 -2.52 6.21
CA SER A 225 12.74 -3.04 6.03
C SER A 225 13.80 -2.08 6.56
N LEU A 226 13.62 -0.78 6.38
CA LEU A 226 14.52 0.25 6.90
C LEU A 226 14.19 0.68 8.34
N GLY A 227 12.95 0.41 8.80
CA GLY A 227 12.45 0.77 10.12
C GLY A 227 12.27 2.28 10.31
N ARG A 228 11.88 3.00 9.25
CA ARG A 228 11.68 4.46 9.31
C ARG A 228 10.71 4.99 8.25
N GLU A 229 10.22 6.18 8.52
CA GLU A 229 9.43 6.99 7.60
C GLU A 229 10.30 7.73 6.58
N ILE A 230 9.75 7.91 5.37
CA ILE A 230 10.33 8.68 4.27
C ILE A 230 9.25 9.66 3.81
N LEU A 231 9.51 10.95 3.96
CA LEU A 231 8.61 12.00 3.51
C LEU A 231 8.67 12.10 1.98
N ILE A 232 7.52 12.03 1.35
CA ILE A 232 7.38 12.16 -0.11
C ILE A 232 6.87 13.56 -0.47
N TYR A 233 5.91 14.09 0.31
CA TYR A 233 5.30 15.41 0.11
C TYR A 233 4.96 16.06 1.45
#